data_d13bfe6bcf0a2a3d60d30516f340226f
#
_entry.id   d13bfe6bcf0a2a3d60d30516f340226f
#
_cell.length_a   1.000
_cell.length_b   1.000
_cell.length_c   1.000
_cell.angle_alpha   90.00
_cell.angle_beta   90.00
_cell.angle_gamma   90.00
#
_symmetry.space_group_name_H-M   'P 1'
#
loop_
_entity.id
_entity.type
_entity.pdbx_description
1 polymer ?
#
loop_
_entity_poly.entity_id
_entity_poly.type
_entity_poly.pdbx_seq_one_letter_code
_entity_poly.pdbx_strand_id
1 'polypeptide(L)'
;MQDGSFFAPATVEGSLSLDRVTFLLLSPSLSLWTSDDVEYRRNQQKLEKMAGYIQTVLKDELDPDFPQGYPSQLFRYHYRTLDDVDIQFGSQLPKRKKITDADIIEAFGTVEEKAEGCMYQYNPNYYAFRVEYNPNKASLRSVSNLLESFSCNQNASLIRIARLDVAIDFNAPIMPQMVLCEGMRKGNIHYGPKGIQTIYFGANKSRNQFRLYDKRQEMIDKDGVDIGHDKWRLELQSRESFCLDSVPDHGKVFQRFTFYDGAVATGDWKLDMIRRDAMNYGLDVALRSMPPNTATRYRKLFKERNFKQNVETPSLVYYREFPGAMERLRCDILSACGFEML
;
A
#
# COMPACT_ATOMS: atom_id res chain seq x y z
N MET A 1 1.55 3.57 55.40
CA MET A 1 2.12 3.93 54.10
C MET A 1 1.72 2.81 53.15
N GLN A 2 0.73 3.05 52.30
CA GLN A 2 0.34 2.07 51.28
C GLN A 2 1.27 2.29 50.08
N ASP A 3 2.05 1.27 49.77
CA ASP A 3 2.84 1.20 48.54
C ASP A 3 1.87 1.20 47.34
N GLY A 4 1.63 2.37 46.82
CA GLY A 4 0.93 2.53 45.58
C GLY A 4 1.86 2.18 44.42
N SER A 5 2.06 0.90 44.19
CA SER A 5 2.63 0.43 42.92
C SER A 5 1.61 0.77 41.83
N PHE A 6 1.78 1.94 41.21
CA PHE A 6 1.13 2.26 39.94
C PHE A 6 1.66 1.25 38.89
N PHE A 7 0.93 0.17 38.69
CA PHE A 7 1.11 -0.64 37.49
C PHE A 7 0.80 0.27 36.31
N ALA A 8 1.83 0.63 35.56
CA ALA A 8 1.59 1.25 34.27
C ALA A 8 0.66 0.31 33.48
N PRO A 9 -0.42 0.81 32.91
CA PRO A 9 -1.30 -0.03 32.09
C PRO A 9 -0.48 -0.70 31.00
N ALA A 10 -0.72 -2.00 30.75
CA ALA A 10 -0.02 -2.74 29.74
C ALA A 10 -0.14 -2.04 28.38
N THR A 11 0.96 -1.93 27.66
CA THR A 11 0.98 -1.34 26.32
C THR A 11 0.13 -2.20 25.38
N VAL A 12 -0.80 -1.58 24.67
CA VAL A 12 -1.60 -2.27 23.66
C VAL A 12 -0.72 -2.57 22.45
N GLU A 13 -0.54 -3.85 22.18
CA GLU A 13 0.23 -4.33 21.03
C GLU A 13 -0.52 -4.05 19.73
N GLY A 14 0.22 -3.69 18.68
CA GLY A 14 -0.27 -3.62 17.33
C GLY A 14 -0.03 -4.91 16.58
N SER A 15 -0.79 -5.14 15.52
CA SER A 15 -0.58 -6.24 14.57
C SER A 15 -0.45 -5.71 13.15
N LEU A 16 0.38 -6.35 12.32
CA LEU A 16 0.63 -5.95 10.94
C LEU A 16 0.01 -6.95 9.95
N SER A 17 -0.59 -6.41 8.90
CA SER A 17 -1.06 -7.16 7.75
C SER A 17 -0.69 -6.49 6.43
N LEU A 18 -0.63 -7.26 5.35
CA LEU A 18 -0.52 -6.76 3.97
C LEU A 18 -1.91 -6.79 3.35
N ASP A 19 -2.51 -5.61 3.12
CA ASP A 19 -3.92 -5.53 2.72
C ASP A 19 -4.13 -5.53 1.20
N ARG A 20 -3.16 -5.04 0.44
CA ARG A 20 -3.22 -5.01 -1.01
C ARG A 20 -1.83 -5.08 -1.60
N VAL A 21 -1.67 -5.97 -2.54
CA VAL A 21 -0.42 -6.15 -3.28
C VAL A 21 -0.70 -6.08 -4.76
N THR A 22 0.09 -5.30 -5.47
CA THR A 22 0.13 -5.34 -6.93
C THR A 22 1.53 -5.75 -7.35
N PHE A 23 1.64 -6.84 -8.07
CA PHE A 23 2.91 -7.22 -8.68
C PHE A 23 2.81 -7.28 -10.21
N LEU A 24 3.95 -7.14 -10.85
CA LEU A 24 4.10 -7.07 -12.28
C LEU A 24 5.03 -8.19 -12.73
N LEU A 25 4.60 -8.92 -13.75
CA LEU A 25 5.44 -9.88 -14.46
C LEU A 25 5.87 -9.25 -15.79
N LEU A 26 7.16 -9.23 -16.01
CA LEU A 26 7.72 -8.78 -17.28
C LEU A 26 7.52 -9.86 -18.31
N SER A 27 6.95 -9.50 -19.46
CA SER A 27 6.94 -10.36 -20.64
C SER A 27 7.13 -9.51 -21.91
N PRO A 28 8.37 -9.33 -22.36
CA PRO A 28 8.66 -8.53 -23.56
C PRO A 28 7.86 -8.98 -24.78
N SER A 29 7.62 -10.29 -24.91
CA SER A 29 6.88 -10.87 -26.03
C SER A 29 5.39 -10.54 -26.07
N LEU A 30 4.85 -9.94 -24.98
CA LEU A 30 3.45 -9.53 -24.86
C LEU A 30 3.28 -8.02 -24.79
N SER A 31 4.37 -7.26 -24.81
CA SER A 31 4.33 -5.81 -24.84
C SER A 31 3.81 -5.30 -26.17
N LEU A 32 2.84 -4.39 -26.14
CA LEU A 32 2.42 -3.63 -27.32
C LEU A 32 3.29 -2.39 -27.56
N TRP A 33 4.30 -2.20 -26.73
CA TRP A 33 5.19 -1.07 -26.81
C TRP A 33 6.38 -1.37 -27.71
N THR A 34 6.19 -1.16 -29.01
CA THR A 34 7.21 -1.33 -30.04
C THR A 34 7.00 -0.30 -31.14
N SER A 35 8.09 0.12 -31.77
CA SER A 35 8.06 0.98 -32.95
C SER A 35 7.85 0.18 -34.23
N ASP A 36 7.98 -1.15 -34.18
CA ASP A 36 7.82 -2.06 -35.32
C ASP A 36 6.35 -2.49 -35.44
N ASP A 37 5.75 -2.18 -36.62
CA ASP A 37 4.35 -2.51 -36.90
C ASP A 37 4.12 -4.03 -37.03
N VAL A 38 5.09 -4.80 -37.45
CA VAL A 38 4.98 -6.25 -37.57
C VAL A 38 5.02 -6.91 -36.20
N GLU A 39 5.94 -6.46 -35.35
CA GLU A 39 6.05 -6.91 -33.96
C GLU A 39 4.80 -6.52 -33.18
N TYR A 40 4.29 -5.30 -33.34
CA TYR A 40 3.04 -4.84 -32.72
C TYR A 40 1.87 -5.77 -33.05
N ARG A 41 1.66 -6.08 -34.35
CA ARG A 41 0.57 -6.98 -34.78
C ARG A 41 0.75 -8.39 -34.24
N ARG A 42 1.98 -8.91 -34.23
CA ARG A 42 2.32 -10.21 -33.67
C ARG A 42 1.98 -10.26 -32.16
N ASN A 43 2.38 -9.26 -31.42
CA ASN A 43 2.11 -9.18 -30.00
C ASN A 43 0.62 -8.99 -29.71
N GLN A 44 -0.10 -8.23 -30.53
CA GLN A 44 -1.55 -8.12 -30.44
C GLN A 44 -2.24 -9.47 -30.62
N GLN A 45 -1.86 -10.24 -31.63
CA GLN A 45 -2.41 -11.60 -31.85
C GLN A 45 -2.11 -12.55 -30.69
N LYS A 46 -0.91 -12.46 -30.10
CA LYS A 46 -0.57 -13.23 -28.90
C LYS A 46 -1.46 -12.86 -27.72
N LEU A 47 -1.69 -11.57 -27.49
CA LEU A 47 -2.57 -11.10 -26.41
C LEU A 47 -4.02 -11.54 -26.59
N GLU A 48 -4.54 -11.54 -27.84
CA GLU A 48 -5.88 -12.03 -28.16
C GLU A 48 -6.01 -13.54 -27.89
N LYS A 49 -5.00 -14.31 -28.29
CA LYS A 49 -4.96 -15.77 -27.99
C LYS A 49 -4.91 -16.02 -26.48
N MET A 50 -4.14 -15.21 -25.75
CA MET A 50 -4.04 -15.30 -24.32
C MET A 50 -5.37 -14.96 -23.63
N ALA A 51 -6.06 -13.91 -24.09
CA ALA A 51 -7.39 -13.57 -23.58
C ALA A 51 -8.38 -14.76 -23.72
N GLY A 52 -8.39 -15.41 -24.89
CA GLY A 52 -9.16 -16.63 -25.11
C GLY A 52 -8.75 -17.81 -24.21
N TYR A 53 -7.45 -17.97 -23.97
CA TYR A 53 -6.91 -18.98 -23.08
C TYR A 53 -7.36 -18.73 -21.61
N ILE A 54 -7.24 -17.51 -21.12
CA ILE A 54 -7.66 -17.14 -19.76
C ILE A 54 -9.15 -17.42 -19.56
N GLN A 55 -9.99 -17.01 -20.51
CA GLN A 55 -11.43 -17.28 -20.45
C GLN A 55 -11.75 -18.79 -20.42
N THR A 56 -10.94 -19.60 -21.07
CA THR A 56 -11.12 -21.05 -21.09
C THR A 56 -10.61 -21.72 -19.82
N VAL A 57 -9.42 -21.36 -19.37
CA VAL A 57 -8.74 -22.02 -18.24
C VAL A 57 -9.29 -21.56 -16.89
N LEU A 58 -9.64 -20.28 -16.77
CA LEU A 58 -10.19 -19.72 -15.55
C LEU A 58 -11.71 -19.61 -15.55
N LYS A 59 -12.41 -20.26 -16.49
CA LYS A 59 -13.86 -20.10 -16.69
C LYS A 59 -14.66 -20.23 -15.38
N ASP A 60 -14.33 -21.23 -14.57
CA ASP A 60 -15.04 -21.55 -13.33
C ASP A 60 -14.52 -20.73 -12.12
N GLU A 61 -13.38 -20.06 -12.29
CA GLU A 61 -12.73 -19.22 -11.26
C GLU A 61 -13.02 -17.73 -11.46
N LEU A 62 -13.62 -17.33 -12.61
CA LEU A 62 -13.91 -15.93 -12.89
C LEU A 62 -15.16 -15.47 -12.16
N ASP A 63 -15.11 -14.26 -11.61
CA ASP A 63 -16.25 -13.58 -11.00
C ASP A 63 -17.32 -13.27 -12.08
N PRO A 64 -18.51 -13.87 -12.02
CA PRO A 64 -19.57 -13.69 -13.02
C PRO A 64 -20.16 -12.26 -13.01
N ASP A 65 -20.06 -11.56 -11.89
CA ASP A 65 -20.59 -10.21 -11.74
C ASP A 65 -19.59 -9.13 -12.24
N PHE A 66 -18.34 -9.52 -12.52
CA PHE A 66 -17.34 -8.64 -13.07
C PHE A 66 -17.33 -8.67 -14.61
N PRO A 67 -17.26 -7.51 -15.30
CA PRO A 67 -17.20 -7.46 -16.75
C PRO A 67 -15.84 -7.99 -17.25
N GLN A 68 -15.76 -9.27 -17.50
CA GLN A 68 -14.54 -9.98 -17.87
C GLN A 68 -14.00 -9.57 -19.24
N GLY A 69 -12.67 -9.39 -19.32
CA GLY A 69 -11.98 -9.05 -20.57
C GLY A 69 -12.11 -7.59 -21.03
N TYR A 70 -12.81 -6.75 -20.28
CA TYR A 70 -12.95 -5.32 -20.62
C TYR A 70 -11.67 -4.54 -20.31
N PRO A 71 -11.38 -3.48 -21.08
CA PRO A 71 -10.16 -2.70 -20.85
C PRO A 71 -10.24 -1.90 -19.55
N SER A 72 -9.14 -1.90 -18.80
CA SER A 72 -8.88 -0.94 -17.74
C SER A 72 -8.22 0.34 -18.31
N GLN A 73 -7.96 1.35 -17.47
CA GLN A 73 -7.28 2.57 -17.91
C GLN A 73 -5.88 2.34 -18.50
N LEU A 74 -5.18 1.30 -18.04
CA LEU A 74 -3.77 1.03 -18.39
C LEU A 74 -3.60 -0.25 -19.20
N PHE A 75 -4.54 -1.20 -19.14
CA PHE A 75 -4.42 -2.50 -19.76
C PHE A 75 -5.62 -2.80 -20.66
N ARG A 76 -5.37 -3.53 -21.74
CA ARG A 76 -6.39 -3.88 -22.73
C ARG A 76 -7.37 -4.94 -22.23
N TYR A 77 -6.89 -5.85 -21.37
CA TYR A 77 -7.68 -6.94 -20.81
C TYR A 77 -7.62 -6.89 -19.30
N HIS A 78 -8.76 -7.04 -18.66
CA HIS A 78 -8.92 -7.10 -17.21
C HIS A 78 -9.88 -8.23 -16.86
N TYR A 79 -9.43 -9.11 -15.97
CA TYR A 79 -10.18 -10.22 -15.43
C TYR A 79 -10.15 -10.16 -13.91
N ARG A 80 -11.21 -10.64 -13.28
CA ARG A 80 -11.29 -10.81 -11.84
C ARG A 80 -11.74 -12.21 -11.52
N THR A 81 -11.09 -12.87 -10.55
CA THR A 81 -11.51 -14.18 -10.03
C THR A 81 -12.53 -14.02 -8.91
N LEU A 82 -13.22 -15.12 -8.57
CA LEU A 82 -14.12 -15.23 -7.41
C LEU A 82 -13.43 -14.86 -6.09
N ASP A 83 -12.14 -15.15 -5.99
CA ASP A 83 -11.29 -14.80 -4.84
C ASP A 83 -10.80 -13.34 -4.84
N ASP A 84 -11.35 -12.47 -5.71
CA ASP A 84 -10.99 -11.06 -5.83
C ASP A 84 -9.50 -10.84 -6.22
N VAL A 85 -8.97 -11.70 -7.10
CA VAL A 85 -7.68 -11.51 -7.75
C VAL A 85 -7.90 -10.82 -9.10
N ASP A 86 -7.39 -9.59 -9.23
CA ASP A 86 -7.42 -8.84 -10.49
C ASP A 86 -6.22 -9.19 -11.37
N ILE A 87 -6.49 -9.58 -12.61
CA ILE A 87 -5.49 -9.91 -13.63
C ILE A 87 -5.63 -8.92 -14.78
N GLN A 88 -4.58 -8.18 -15.08
CA GLN A 88 -4.57 -7.18 -16.14
C GLN A 88 -3.36 -7.38 -17.04
N PHE A 89 -3.57 -7.31 -18.36
CA PHE A 89 -2.47 -7.45 -19.33
C PHE A 89 -2.76 -6.71 -20.63
N GLY A 90 -1.73 -6.62 -21.49
CA GLY A 90 -1.79 -5.86 -22.72
C GLY A 90 -1.82 -4.37 -22.46
N SER A 91 -0.67 -3.78 -22.12
CA SER A 91 -0.55 -2.34 -21.85
C SER A 91 -1.20 -1.49 -22.93
N GLN A 92 -2.11 -0.60 -22.54
CA GLN A 92 -2.75 0.41 -23.42
C GLN A 92 -1.89 1.66 -23.52
N LEU A 93 -0.61 1.58 -23.78
CA LEU A 93 0.14 2.79 -23.99
C LEU A 93 -0.36 3.58 -25.18
N PRO A 94 -0.18 4.93 -25.14
CA PRO A 94 -0.73 5.82 -26.14
C PRO A 94 -0.35 5.32 -27.53
N LYS A 95 -1.38 5.26 -28.37
CA LYS A 95 -1.31 4.77 -29.75
C LYS A 95 0.01 5.19 -30.39
N ARG A 96 0.91 4.22 -30.63
CA ARG A 96 2.08 4.35 -31.47
C ARG A 96 2.97 5.57 -31.21
N LYS A 97 3.36 5.86 -29.96
CA LYS A 97 4.49 6.75 -29.76
C LYS A 97 5.72 5.97 -30.23
N LYS A 98 6.34 6.41 -31.35
CA LYS A 98 7.69 5.95 -31.69
C LYS A 98 8.59 6.30 -30.51
N ILE A 99 9.18 5.30 -29.88
CA ILE A 99 10.22 5.53 -28.90
C ILE A 99 11.43 5.99 -29.68
N THR A 100 11.83 7.21 -29.46
CA THR A 100 13.07 7.75 -30.02
C THR A 100 14.24 7.45 -29.07
N ASP A 101 15.47 7.49 -29.59
CA ASP A 101 16.67 7.37 -28.76
C ASP A 101 16.72 8.48 -27.70
N ALA A 102 16.14 9.65 -27.98
CA ALA A 102 15.99 10.73 -26.99
C ALA A 102 15.07 10.33 -25.83
N ASP A 103 13.93 9.68 -26.09
CA ASP A 103 13.04 9.18 -25.04
C ASP A 103 13.75 8.11 -24.16
N ILE A 104 14.66 7.33 -24.76
CA ILE A 104 15.44 6.31 -24.09
C ILE A 104 16.52 6.95 -23.21
N ILE A 105 17.27 7.91 -23.77
CA ILE A 105 18.33 8.64 -23.04
C ILE A 105 17.73 9.42 -21.87
N GLU A 106 16.57 10.06 -22.05
CA GLU A 106 15.86 10.77 -20.97
C GLU A 106 15.45 9.81 -19.84
N ALA A 107 15.01 8.59 -20.18
CA ALA A 107 14.50 7.63 -19.21
C ALA A 107 15.62 6.81 -18.54
N PHE A 108 16.74 6.54 -19.21
CA PHE A 108 17.73 5.53 -18.81
C PHE A 108 19.19 5.99 -18.91
N GLY A 109 19.46 7.19 -19.37
CA GLY A 109 20.80 7.76 -19.47
C GLY A 109 21.61 7.31 -20.70
N THR A 110 21.45 6.08 -21.18
CA THR A 110 22.16 5.56 -22.37
C THR A 110 21.28 4.65 -23.24
N VAL A 111 21.66 4.51 -24.54
CA VAL A 111 20.94 3.63 -25.48
C VAL A 111 21.36 2.16 -25.28
N GLU A 112 22.56 1.90 -24.77
CA GLU A 112 23.10 0.57 -24.51
C GLU A 112 22.33 -0.15 -23.36
N GLU A 113 21.86 0.58 -22.35
CA GLU A 113 21.04 0.04 -21.27
C GLU A 113 19.70 -0.55 -21.75
N LYS A 114 19.26 -0.18 -22.96
CA LYS A 114 18.09 -0.75 -23.62
C LYS A 114 18.24 -2.24 -23.94
N ALA A 115 19.46 -2.71 -24.25
CA ALA A 115 19.71 -4.06 -24.73
C ALA A 115 19.50 -5.14 -23.65
N GLU A 116 19.57 -4.79 -22.37
CA GLU A 116 19.49 -5.72 -21.24
C GLU A 116 18.13 -5.74 -20.52
N GLY A 117 17.08 -5.18 -21.12
CA GLY A 117 15.75 -5.19 -20.50
C GLY A 117 15.55 -4.17 -19.38
N CYS A 118 16.54 -3.30 -19.09
CA CYS A 118 16.45 -2.24 -18.09
C CYS A 118 15.26 -1.29 -18.32
N MET A 119 14.88 -1.07 -19.57
CA MET A 119 13.68 -0.31 -19.95
C MET A 119 12.42 -0.76 -19.22
N TYR A 120 12.32 -2.05 -18.98
CA TYR A 120 11.13 -2.64 -18.36
C TYR A 120 11.11 -2.49 -16.84
N GLN A 121 12.25 -2.22 -16.23
CA GLN A 121 12.36 -2.13 -14.77
C GLN A 121 11.74 -0.84 -14.18
N TYR A 122 11.69 0.24 -14.97
CA TYR A 122 11.34 1.57 -14.46
C TYR A 122 9.95 2.07 -14.87
N ASN A 123 9.33 1.47 -15.89
CA ASN A 123 8.01 1.88 -16.35
C ASN A 123 7.02 0.72 -16.29
N PRO A 124 6.01 0.75 -15.39
CA PRO A 124 5.03 -0.32 -15.24
C PRO A 124 4.23 -0.59 -16.51
N ASN A 125 4.21 0.34 -17.45
CA ASN A 125 3.52 0.18 -18.72
C ASN A 125 4.19 -0.80 -19.68
N TYR A 126 5.43 -1.20 -19.41
CA TYR A 126 6.14 -2.22 -20.19
C TYR A 126 5.88 -3.64 -19.71
N TYR A 127 5.34 -3.78 -18.50
CA TYR A 127 4.98 -5.10 -18.00
C TYR A 127 3.74 -5.62 -18.71
N ALA A 128 3.81 -6.84 -19.16
CA ALA A 128 2.70 -7.46 -19.87
C ALA A 128 1.60 -7.91 -18.93
N PHE A 129 1.95 -8.20 -17.70
CA PHE A 129 1.05 -8.81 -16.72
C PHE A 129 1.08 -8.06 -15.40
N ARG A 130 -0.09 -7.67 -14.91
CA ARG A 130 -0.29 -7.06 -13.60
C ARG A 130 -1.29 -7.90 -12.83
N VAL A 131 -0.91 -8.33 -11.65
CA VAL A 131 -1.77 -9.04 -10.71
C VAL A 131 -1.95 -8.17 -9.47
N GLU A 132 -3.19 -8.01 -9.02
CA GLU A 132 -3.53 -7.27 -7.81
C GLU A 132 -4.47 -8.12 -6.95
N TYR A 133 -4.16 -8.26 -5.66
CA TYR A 133 -4.95 -9.04 -4.72
C TYR A 133 -4.71 -8.60 -3.28
N ASN A 134 -5.57 -9.07 -2.37
CA ASN A 134 -5.40 -8.93 -0.93
C ASN A 134 -4.90 -10.25 -0.34
N PRO A 135 -3.64 -10.35 0.14
CA PRO A 135 -3.07 -11.59 0.65
C PRO A 135 -3.80 -12.17 1.88
N ASN A 136 -4.58 -11.34 2.60
CA ASN A 136 -5.36 -11.81 3.75
C ASN A 136 -6.72 -12.43 3.35
N LYS A 137 -7.16 -12.22 2.10
CA LYS A 137 -8.49 -12.65 1.63
C LYS A 137 -8.42 -13.63 0.48
N ALA A 138 -7.44 -13.47 -0.39
CA ALA A 138 -7.29 -14.17 -1.64
C ALA A 138 -6.03 -15.01 -1.67
N SER A 139 -6.10 -16.16 -2.34
CA SER A 139 -4.94 -17.00 -2.66
C SER A 139 -4.63 -16.88 -4.15
N LEU A 140 -3.35 -16.92 -4.50
CA LEU A 140 -2.93 -17.00 -5.91
C LEU A 140 -3.11 -18.41 -6.51
N ARG A 141 -3.64 -19.35 -5.75
CA ARG A 141 -3.80 -20.75 -6.19
C ARG A 141 -4.69 -20.87 -7.42
N SER A 142 -5.79 -20.14 -7.46
CA SER A 142 -6.73 -20.13 -8.60
C SER A 142 -6.10 -19.66 -9.91
N VAL A 143 -5.04 -18.85 -9.82
CA VAL A 143 -4.33 -18.31 -10.99
C VAL A 143 -2.92 -18.88 -11.17
N SER A 144 -2.47 -19.81 -10.35
CA SER A 144 -1.10 -20.34 -10.36
C SER A 144 -0.70 -20.97 -11.70
N ASN A 145 -1.53 -21.81 -12.28
CA ASN A 145 -1.25 -22.42 -13.59
C ASN A 145 -1.04 -21.36 -14.69
N LEU A 146 -1.80 -20.27 -14.60
CA LEU A 146 -1.67 -19.15 -15.51
C LEU A 146 -0.34 -18.41 -15.28
N LEU A 147 -0.03 -18.09 -14.04
CA LEU A 147 1.22 -17.38 -13.67
C LEU A 147 2.45 -18.20 -14.01
N GLU A 148 2.44 -19.50 -13.73
CA GLU A 148 3.51 -20.43 -14.08
C GLU A 148 3.73 -20.47 -15.60
N SER A 149 2.68 -20.54 -16.41
CA SER A 149 2.79 -20.53 -17.86
C SER A 149 3.44 -19.26 -18.43
N PHE A 150 3.37 -18.14 -17.70
CA PHE A 150 4.01 -16.89 -18.07
C PHE A 150 5.43 -16.74 -17.53
N SER A 151 5.75 -17.39 -16.44
CA SER A 151 7.04 -17.28 -15.75
C SER A 151 8.01 -18.40 -16.07
N CYS A 152 7.58 -19.48 -16.73
CA CYS A 152 8.37 -20.69 -16.96
C CYS A 152 9.70 -20.49 -17.69
N ASN A 153 9.96 -19.31 -18.27
CA ASN A 153 11.22 -18.93 -18.90
C ASN A 153 11.80 -17.63 -18.33
N GLN A 154 11.37 -17.22 -17.14
CA GLN A 154 11.77 -15.93 -16.57
C GLN A 154 12.60 -16.13 -15.30
N ASN A 155 13.36 -15.10 -14.97
CA ASN A 155 14.06 -15.01 -13.71
C ASN A 155 13.14 -14.35 -12.67
N ALA A 156 13.11 -14.84 -11.43
CA ALA A 156 12.35 -14.26 -10.34
C ALA A 156 12.68 -12.76 -10.11
N SER A 157 13.88 -12.32 -10.47
CA SER A 157 14.29 -10.91 -10.42
C SER A 157 13.46 -9.98 -11.32
N LEU A 158 12.71 -10.54 -12.29
CA LEU A 158 11.82 -9.78 -13.16
C LEU A 158 10.44 -9.53 -12.55
N ILE A 159 10.15 -10.11 -11.39
CA ILE A 159 8.93 -9.84 -10.63
C ILE A 159 9.12 -8.55 -9.84
N ARG A 160 8.21 -7.60 -10.04
CA ARG A 160 8.24 -6.32 -9.32
C ARG A 160 6.95 -6.09 -8.56
N ILE A 161 7.09 -5.60 -7.35
CA ILE A 161 5.96 -5.04 -6.60
C ILE A 161 5.76 -3.60 -7.07
N ALA A 162 4.56 -3.25 -7.52
CA ALA A 162 4.20 -1.91 -7.97
C ALA A 162 3.35 -1.15 -6.95
N ARG A 163 2.72 -1.88 -6.04
CA ARG A 163 1.96 -1.33 -4.91
C ARG A 163 2.00 -2.31 -3.75
N LEU A 164 2.20 -1.78 -2.58
CA LEU A 164 2.12 -2.52 -1.33
C LEU A 164 1.37 -1.68 -0.29
N ASP A 165 0.24 -2.19 0.19
CA ASP A 165 -0.50 -1.57 1.28
C ASP A 165 -0.18 -2.34 2.57
N VAL A 166 0.49 -1.65 3.50
CA VAL A 166 0.88 -2.19 4.81
C VAL A 166 -0.03 -1.59 5.87
N ALA A 167 -0.79 -2.43 6.55
CA ALA A 167 -1.73 -2.02 7.57
C ALA A 167 -1.24 -2.44 8.96
N ILE A 168 -1.36 -1.53 9.94
CA ILE A 168 -1.12 -1.79 11.37
C ILE A 168 -2.41 -1.54 12.12
N ASP A 169 -2.91 -2.57 12.78
CA ASP A 169 -4.11 -2.54 13.61
C ASP A 169 -3.76 -2.33 15.07
N PHE A 170 -4.53 -1.49 15.74
CA PHE A 170 -4.46 -1.24 17.17
C PHE A 170 -5.84 -1.52 17.79
N ASN A 171 -5.90 -2.47 18.71
CA ASN A 171 -7.13 -2.74 19.49
C ASN A 171 -7.23 -1.78 20.67
N ALA A 172 -7.27 -0.50 20.37
CA ALA A 172 -7.29 0.59 21.34
C ALA A 172 -8.10 1.78 20.82
N PRO A 173 -8.69 2.59 21.69
CA PRO A 173 -9.34 3.84 21.31
C PRO A 173 -8.28 4.89 20.92
N ILE A 174 -7.97 4.99 19.63
CA ILE A 174 -7.10 6.05 19.12
C ILE A 174 -7.89 7.35 19.00
N MET A 175 -7.28 8.44 19.45
CA MET A 175 -7.82 9.79 19.24
C MET A 175 -7.22 10.38 17.98
N PRO A 176 -7.90 10.32 16.83
CA PRO A 176 -7.29 10.66 15.53
C PRO A 176 -6.91 12.15 15.45
N GLN A 177 -7.62 13.02 16.16
CA GLN A 177 -7.28 14.44 16.27
C GLN A 177 -5.94 14.68 16.99
N MET A 178 -5.55 13.78 17.90
CA MET A 178 -4.31 13.86 18.67
C MET A 178 -3.13 13.13 18.04
N VAL A 179 -3.26 12.70 16.79
CA VAL A 179 -2.18 12.06 16.04
C VAL A 179 -1.34 13.11 15.32
N LEU A 180 -0.03 13.03 15.52
CA LEU A 180 0.96 13.84 14.83
C LEU A 180 1.76 12.97 13.87
N CYS A 181 1.87 13.41 12.61
CA CYS A 181 2.75 12.81 11.62
C CYS A 181 3.81 13.84 11.20
N GLU A 182 5.06 13.58 11.55
CA GLU A 182 6.14 14.53 11.25
C GLU A 182 6.51 14.55 9.77
N GLY A 183 6.65 15.76 9.22
CA GLY A 183 7.06 15.96 7.83
C GLY A 183 6.01 15.59 6.77
N MET A 184 4.82 15.17 7.18
CA MET A 184 3.70 14.97 6.27
C MET A 184 2.54 15.90 6.61
N ARG A 185 1.90 16.47 5.60
CA ARG A 185 0.69 17.27 5.80
C ARG A 185 -0.50 16.35 5.95
N LYS A 186 -1.42 16.70 6.86
CA LYS A 186 -2.77 16.10 6.84
C LYS A 186 -3.43 16.46 5.50
N GLY A 187 -3.93 15.45 4.84
CA GLY A 187 -4.76 15.60 3.65
C GLY A 187 -6.23 15.73 4.02
N ASN A 188 -7.07 14.95 3.37
CA ASN A 188 -8.50 14.94 3.63
C ASN A 188 -8.83 14.33 5.00
N ILE A 189 -9.83 14.88 5.67
CA ILE A 189 -10.42 14.35 6.91
C ILE A 189 -11.86 14.02 6.60
N HIS A 190 -12.28 12.80 6.89
CA HIS A 190 -13.66 12.37 6.78
C HIS A 190 -14.26 12.21 8.17
N TYR A 191 -15.45 12.76 8.35
CA TYR A 191 -16.21 12.69 9.58
C TYR A 191 -17.32 11.65 9.45
N GLY A 192 -17.43 10.81 10.46
CA GLY A 192 -18.58 9.93 10.66
C GLY A 192 -19.47 10.44 11.78
N PRO A 193 -20.52 9.67 12.16
CA PRO A 193 -21.46 10.06 13.20
C PRO A 193 -20.83 10.32 14.58
N LYS A 194 -19.71 9.66 14.86
CA LYS A 194 -18.98 9.75 16.14
C LYS A 194 -17.78 10.70 16.14
N GLY A 195 -17.60 11.51 15.08
CA GLY A 195 -16.46 12.41 14.92
C GLY A 195 -15.57 12.02 13.73
N ILE A 196 -14.25 12.20 13.88
CA ILE A 196 -13.31 11.87 12.81
C ILE A 196 -13.26 10.35 12.61
N GLN A 197 -13.62 9.90 11.40
CA GLN A 197 -13.61 8.49 11.02
C GLN A 197 -12.34 8.13 10.24
N THR A 198 -11.84 9.03 9.39
CA THR A 198 -10.65 8.79 8.58
C THR A 198 -9.82 10.06 8.42
N ILE A 199 -8.50 9.91 8.54
CA ILE A 199 -7.53 10.97 8.23
C ILE A 199 -6.52 10.44 7.21
N TYR A 200 -6.29 11.21 6.16
CA TYR A 200 -5.21 10.96 5.21
C TYR A 200 -3.99 11.84 5.54
N PHE A 201 -2.80 11.26 5.40
CA PHE A 201 -1.52 11.96 5.49
C PHE A 201 -0.77 11.77 4.17
N GLY A 202 -0.21 12.88 3.66
CA GLY A 202 0.38 12.91 2.32
C GLY A 202 -0.63 13.31 1.24
N ALA A 203 -0.09 13.70 0.08
CA ALA A 203 -0.90 14.07 -1.08
C ALA A 203 -1.55 12.82 -1.71
N ASN A 204 -2.73 13.01 -2.30
CA ASN A 204 -3.34 11.96 -3.09
C ASN A 204 -2.41 11.56 -4.26
N LYS A 205 -2.24 10.26 -4.48
CA LYS A 205 -1.32 9.68 -5.48
C LYS A 205 0.17 9.93 -5.21
N SER A 206 0.55 10.41 -4.01
CA SER A 206 1.97 10.44 -3.64
C SER A 206 2.56 9.02 -3.56
N ARG A 207 3.90 8.94 -3.63
CA ARG A 207 4.64 7.68 -3.51
C ARG A 207 4.26 6.89 -2.26
N ASN A 208 4.10 7.61 -1.14
CA ASN A 208 3.65 7.09 0.14
C ASN A 208 2.49 7.93 0.65
N GLN A 209 1.35 7.32 0.88
CA GLN A 209 0.18 7.93 1.48
C GLN A 209 -0.25 7.10 2.66
N PHE A 210 -0.56 7.75 3.78
CA PHE A 210 -1.13 7.06 4.93
C PHE A 210 -2.60 7.36 5.09
N ARG A 211 -3.31 6.39 5.64
CA ARG A 211 -4.69 6.49 6.07
C ARG A 211 -4.78 5.96 7.50
N LEU A 212 -5.28 6.79 8.42
CA LEU A 212 -5.67 6.38 9.77
C LEU A 212 -7.18 6.38 9.85
N TYR A 213 -7.78 5.27 10.24
CA TYR A 213 -9.24 5.18 10.27
C TYR A 213 -9.77 4.20 11.31
N ASP A 214 -11.05 4.42 11.70
CA ASP A 214 -11.81 3.54 12.57
C ASP A 214 -12.18 2.25 11.81
N LYS A 215 -11.41 1.20 12.05
CA LYS A 215 -11.60 -0.11 11.38
C LYS A 215 -12.85 -0.82 11.87
N ARG A 216 -13.23 -0.64 13.15
CA ARG A 216 -14.48 -1.18 13.68
C ARG A 216 -15.67 -0.60 12.93
N GLN A 217 -15.70 0.74 12.76
CA GLN A 217 -16.79 1.40 12.06
C GLN A 217 -16.82 0.99 10.57
N GLU A 218 -15.64 0.86 9.94
CA GLU A 218 -15.58 0.36 8.55
C GLU A 218 -16.18 -1.06 8.42
N MET A 219 -15.91 -1.96 9.36
CA MET A 219 -16.47 -3.32 9.34
C MET A 219 -17.99 -3.32 9.54
N ILE A 220 -18.51 -2.44 10.40
CA ILE A 220 -19.95 -2.26 10.59
C ILE A 220 -20.59 -1.75 9.29
N ASP A 221 -20.00 -0.72 8.69
CA ASP A 221 -20.57 -0.05 7.50
C ASP A 221 -20.55 -0.95 6.24
N LYS A 222 -19.50 -1.77 6.08
CA LYS A 222 -19.33 -2.61 4.89
C LYS A 222 -19.90 -4.02 5.05
N ASP A 223 -19.59 -4.64 6.18
CA ASP A 223 -19.82 -6.07 6.37
C ASP A 223 -20.96 -6.32 7.37
N GLY A 224 -21.49 -5.29 8.02
CA GLY A 224 -22.51 -5.40 9.08
C GLY A 224 -21.97 -6.05 10.36
N VAL A 225 -20.65 -6.17 10.51
CA VAL A 225 -20.01 -6.88 11.64
C VAL A 225 -19.50 -5.91 12.68
N ASP A 226 -20.04 -5.99 13.89
CA ASP A 226 -19.50 -5.29 15.06
C ASP A 226 -18.64 -6.23 15.91
N ILE A 227 -17.32 -5.94 15.97
CA ILE A 227 -16.35 -6.71 16.75
C ILE A 227 -16.39 -6.42 18.27
N GLY A 228 -17.22 -5.48 18.72
CA GLY A 228 -17.46 -5.20 20.15
C GLY A 228 -16.36 -4.43 20.88
N HIS A 229 -15.25 -4.09 20.24
CA HIS A 229 -14.16 -3.30 20.82
C HIS A 229 -13.60 -2.29 19.82
N ASP A 230 -12.91 -1.27 20.32
CA ASP A 230 -12.28 -0.27 19.46
C ASP A 230 -11.16 -0.90 18.66
N LYS A 231 -11.15 -0.61 17.36
CA LYS A 231 -10.09 -1.04 16.44
C LYS A 231 -9.78 0.07 15.47
N TRP A 232 -8.55 0.57 15.53
CA TRP A 232 -8.04 1.58 14.62
C TRP A 232 -6.98 1.00 13.72
N ARG A 233 -6.92 1.47 12.48
CA ARG A 233 -5.95 1.03 11.49
C ARG A 233 -5.15 2.20 10.95
N LEU A 234 -3.82 2.08 11.00
CA LEU A 234 -2.89 2.94 10.26
C LEU A 234 -2.38 2.16 9.04
N GLU A 235 -2.74 2.59 7.86
CA GLU A 235 -2.41 1.95 6.59
C GLU A 235 -1.48 2.83 5.77
N LEU A 236 -0.32 2.29 5.39
CA LEU A 236 0.58 2.86 4.39
C LEU A 236 0.20 2.30 3.02
N GLN A 237 -0.16 3.15 2.10
CA GLN A 237 -0.21 2.82 0.69
C GLN A 237 1.10 3.23 0.03
N SER A 238 1.98 2.26 -0.26
CA SER A 238 3.21 2.49 -1.00
C SER A 238 3.02 2.17 -2.47
N ARG A 239 3.30 3.16 -3.32
CA ARG A 239 3.34 3.04 -4.77
C ARG A 239 4.78 3.07 -5.30
N GLU A 240 5.71 2.71 -4.44
CA GLU A 240 7.10 2.55 -4.80
C GLU A 240 7.30 1.21 -5.49
N SER A 241 7.83 1.23 -6.72
CA SER A 241 8.13 -0.02 -7.42
C SER A 241 9.49 -0.56 -6.99
N PHE A 242 9.54 -1.81 -6.58
CA PHE A 242 10.77 -2.50 -6.17
C PHE A 242 10.77 -3.97 -6.62
N CYS A 243 11.97 -4.57 -6.72
CA CYS A 243 12.07 -6.00 -6.99
C CYS A 243 11.57 -6.80 -5.79
N LEU A 244 11.01 -7.98 -6.02
CA LEU A 244 10.47 -8.85 -4.96
C LEU A 244 11.53 -9.18 -3.89
N ASP A 245 12.81 -9.25 -4.27
CA ASP A 245 13.94 -9.53 -3.38
C ASP A 245 14.56 -8.26 -2.74
N SER A 246 14.05 -7.06 -3.05
CA SER A 246 14.59 -5.79 -2.57
C SER A 246 13.50 -4.91 -1.99
N VAL A 247 13.21 -5.12 -0.72
CA VAL A 247 12.13 -4.43 0.00
C VAL A 247 12.62 -3.11 0.56
N PRO A 248 11.95 -1.98 0.29
CA PRO A 248 12.30 -0.69 0.87
C PRO A 248 12.00 -0.65 2.38
N ASP A 249 12.86 0.04 3.14
CA ASP A 249 12.63 0.29 4.56
C ASP A 249 11.55 1.34 4.79
N HIS A 250 10.31 0.88 4.87
CA HIS A 250 9.17 1.72 5.22
C HIS A 250 9.10 2.06 6.73
N GLY A 251 9.88 1.41 7.58
CA GLY A 251 9.87 1.63 9.03
C GLY A 251 10.19 3.08 9.40
N LYS A 252 11.12 3.73 8.65
CA LYS A 252 11.44 5.16 8.81
C LYS A 252 10.24 6.08 8.57
N VAL A 253 9.29 5.68 7.73
CA VAL A 253 8.07 6.47 7.48
C VAL A 253 7.09 6.30 8.64
N PHE A 254 6.98 5.08 9.19
CA PHE A 254 6.17 4.79 10.38
C PHE A 254 6.69 5.48 11.64
N GLN A 255 8.00 5.73 11.76
CA GLN A 255 8.59 6.49 12.89
C GLN A 255 8.05 7.93 13.02
N ARG A 256 7.47 8.47 11.96
CA ARG A 256 6.90 9.83 11.94
C ARG A 256 5.60 9.95 12.73
N PHE A 257 4.97 8.83 13.09
CA PHE A 257 3.69 8.84 13.77
C PHE A 257 3.87 8.78 15.28
N THR A 258 3.16 9.67 15.97
CA THR A 258 3.03 9.68 17.43
C THR A 258 1.56 9.85 17.79
N PHE A 259 1.05 8.96 18.62
CA PHE A 259 -0.29 9.01 19.18
C PHE A 259 -0.21 9.66 20.57
N TYR A 260 -0.98 10.72 20.78
CA TYR A 260 -1.06 11.42 22.06
C TYR A 260 -2.40 11.17 22.72
N ASP A 261 -2.38 11.11 24.07
CA ASP A 261 -3.59 11.03 24.86
C ASP A 261 -4.15 12.43 25.08
N GLY A 262 -5.33 12.70 24.54
CA GLY A 262 -6.03 13.96 24.71
C GLY A 262 -6.80 14.06 26.04
N ALA A 263 -6.97 12.97 26.77
CA ALA A 263 -7.70 12.96 28.04
C ALA A 263 -6.83 13.40 29.24
N VAL A 264 -5.52 13.20 29.15
CA VAL A 264 -4.59 13.49 30.25
C VAL A 264 -4.37 14.99 30.39
N ALA A 265 -4.67 15.54 31.56
CA ALA A 265 -4.31 16.91 31.91
C ALA A 265 -2.80 17.04 32.09
N THR A 266 -2.23 18.10 31.53
CA THR A 266 -0.76 18.26 31.48
C THR A 266 -0.19 18.96 32.73
N GLY A 267 -1.06 19.60 33.54
CA GLY A 267 -0.67 20.45 34.63
C GLY A 267 -0.05 21.81 34.19
N ASP A 268 0.08 22.03 32.88
CA ASP A 268 0.48 23.30 32.28
C ASP A 268 -0.72 23.88 31.53
N TRP A 269 -1.26 25.00 31.98
CA TRP A 269 -2.46 25.60 31.43
C TRP A 269 -2.34 25.93 29.92
N LYS A 270 -1.13 26.27 29.44
CA LYS A 270 -0.88 26.55 28.02
C LYS A 270 -0.95 25.29 27.18
N LEU A 271 -0.34 24.20 27.66
CA LEU A 271 -0.45 22.89 27.01
C LEU A 271 -1.90 22.36 27.05
N ASP A 272 -2.62 22.59 28.15
CA ASP A 272 -4.03 22.19 28.26
C ASP A 272 -4.95 23.01 27.34
N MET A 273 -4.63 24.29 27.07
CA MET A 273 -5.31 25.06 26.03
C MET A 273 -5.05 24.46 24.63
N ILE A 274 -3.78 24.18 24.29
CA ILE A 274 -3.41 23.58 23.00
C ILE A 274 -4.09 22.22 22.83
N ARG A 275 -4.13 21.42 23.90
CA ARG A 275 -4.80 20.13 23.92
C ARG A 275 -6.30 20.27 23.63
N ARG A 276 -6.99 21.22 24.25
CA ARG A 276 -8.41 21.49 23.99
C ARG A 276 -8.65 21.93 22.54
N ASP A 277 -7.81 22.81 22.01
CA ASP A 277 -7.87 23.20 20.62
C ASP A 277 -7.60 22.03 19.69
N ALA A 278 -6.64 21.16 20.05
CA ALA A 278 -6.31 19.97 19.31
C ALA A 278 -7.46 18.96 19.28
N MET A 279 -8.21 18.81 20.37
CA MET A 279 -9.40 17.95 20.40
C MET A 279 -10.50 18.43 19.44
N ASN A 280 -10.61 19.73 19.20
CA ASN A 280 -11.60 20.29 18.29
C ASN A 280 -11.12 20.33 16.83
N TYR A 281 -9.86 20.70 16.59
CA TYR A 281 -9.35 21.02 15.25
C TYR A 281 -8.20 20.11 14.80
N GLY A 282 -7.69 19.26 15.69
CA GLY A 282 -6.52 18.42 15.47
C GLY A 282 -5.20 19.09 15.92
N LEU A 283 -4.30 18.30 16.49
CA LEU A 283 -3.04 18.77 17.09
C LEU A 283 -2.15 19.53 16.09
N ASP A 284 -2.09 19.04 14.85
CA ASP A 284 -1.30 19.69 13.81
C ASP A 284 -1.86 21.08 13.42
N VAL A 285 -3.18 21.26 13.44
CA VAL A 285 -3.84 22.54 13.20
C VAL A 285 -3.59 23.49 14.36
N ALA A 286 -3.81 23.02 15.60
CA ALA A 286 -3.55 23.81 16.80
C ALA A 286 -2.11 24.29 16.90
N LEU A 287 -1.13 23.47 16.53
CA LEU A 287 0.27 23.85 16.52
C LEU A 287 0.62 24.80 15.37
N ARG A 288 0.02 24.64 14.18
CA ARG A 288 0.28 25.53 13.03
C ARG A 288 -0.29 26.93 13.18
N SER A 289 -1.33 27.12 14.01
CA SER A 289 -1.88 28.43 14.31
C SER A 289 -0.93 29.33 15.12
N MET A 290 0.16 28.76 15.66
CA MET A 290 1.14 29.46 16.48
C MET A 290 2.33 29.96 15.66
N PRO A 291 3.09 30.96 16.17
CA PRO A 291 4.38 31.32 15.60
C PRO A 291 5.32 30.08 15.51
N PRO A 292 6.15 29.97 14.44
CA PRO A 292 6.94 28.75 14.20
C PRO A 292 7.82 28.29 15.37
N ASN A 293 8.48 29.21 16.06
CA ASN A 293 9.32 28.89 17.22
C ASN A 293 8.50 28.37 18.39
N THR A 294 7.32 28.94 18.61
CA THR A 294 6.38 28.50 19.64
C THR A 294 5.84 27.10 19.32
N ALA A 295 5.41 26.86 18.08
CA ALA A 295 4.96 25.57 17.62
C ALA A 295 6.03 24.47 17.79
N THR A 296 7.29 24.78 17.44
CA THR A 296 8.43 23.85 17.61
C THR A 296 8.67 23.52 19.09
N ARG A 297 8.64 24.54 19.96
CA ARG A 297 8.77 24.34 21.42
C ARG A 297 7.69 23.43 21.97
N TYR A 298 6.42 23.65 21.58
CA TYR A 298 5.31 22.83 22.09
C TYR A 298 5.32 21.41 21.52
N ARG A 299 5.70 21.19 20.24
CA ARG A 299 5.94 19.84 19.71
C ARG A 299 6.96 19.07 20.55
N LYS A 300 8.05 19.73 20.91
CA LYS A 300 9.09 19.16 21.78
C LYS A 300 8.52 18.80 23.17
N LEU A 301 7.77 19.71 23.79
CA LEU A 301 7.14 19.46 25.09
C LEU A 301 6.13 18.31 25.07
N PHE A 302 5.30 18.19 24.04
CA PHE A 302 4.41 17.04 23.88
C PHE A 302 5.19 15.72 23.81
N LYS A 303 6.35 15.71 23.12
CA LYS A 303 7.22 14.52 23.06
C LYS A 303 7.89 14.19 24.40
N GLU A 304 8.40 15.19 25.11
CA GLU A 304 9.19 15.00 26.33
C GLU A 304 8.33 14.62 27.55
N ARG A 305 7.11 15.14 27.65
CA ARG A 305 6.23 14.93 28.83
C ARG A 305 5.42 13.65 28.80
N ASN A 306 5.74 12.72 27.93
CA ASN A 306 5.15 11.38 27.88
C ASN A 306 3.61 11.34 27.81
N PHE A 307 3.00 12.31 27.12
CA PHE A 307 1.55 12.31 26.82
C PHE A 307 1.19 11.32 25.71
N LYS A 308 2.01 10.33 25.49
CA LYS A 308 1.76 9.31 24.48
C LYS A 308 0.66 8.39 24.96
N GLN A 309 -0.20 7.99 24.04
CA GLN A 309 -1.10 6.88 24.29
C GLN A 309 -0.29 5.61 24.57
N ASN A 310 -0.85 4.76 25.43
CA ASN A 310 -0.24 3.50 25.77
C ASN A 310 -0.48 2.43 24.69
N VAL A 311 -0.07 2.76 23.49
CA VAL A 311 -0.07 1.86 22.32
C VAL A 311 1.34 1.71 21.80
N GLU A 312 1.63 0.54 21.25
CA GLU A 312 2.92 0.28 20.63
C GLU A 312 3.17 1.25 19.46
N THR A 313 4.39 1.73 19.29
CA THR A 313 4.69 2.65 18.18
C THR A 313 4.60 1.92 16.85
N PRO A 314 4.01 2.54 15.80
CA PRO A 314 3.84 1.88 14.50
C PRO A 314 5.15 1.32 13.91
N SER A 315 6.27 1.99 14.14
CA SER A 315 7.57 1.51 13.66
C SER A 315 8.05 0.24 14.37
N LEU A 316 7.77 0.07 15.66
CA LEU A 316 8.13 -1.17 16.38
C LEU A 316 7.33 -2.35 15.85
N VAL A 317 6.01 -2.18 15.66
CA VAL A 317 5.15 -3.21 15.03
C VAL A 317 5.68 -3.56 13.64
N TYR A 318 6.03 -2.53 12.84
CA TYR A 318 6.58 -2.74 11.50
C TYR A 318 7.86 -3.58 11.53
N TYR A 319 8.86 -3.20 12.32
CA TYR A 319 10.14 -3.92 12.34
C TYR A 319 10.01 -5.34 12.92
N ARG A 320 9.05 -5.58 13.81
CA ARG A 320 8.80 -6.91 14.37
C ARG A 320 8.13 -7.85 13.36
N GLU A 321 7.14 -7.39 12.61
CA GLU A 321 6.24 -8.27 11.84
C GLU A 321 6.43 -8.22 10.33
N PHE A 322 6.87 -7.06 9.79
CA PHE A 322 6.97 -6.87 8.36
C PHE A 322 7.92 -7.84 7.65
N PRO A 323 9.11 -8.17 8.18
CA PRO A 323 9.99 -9.14 7.52
C PRO A 323 9.32 -10.50 7.31
N GLY A 324 8.64 -11.03 8.32
CA GLY A 324 7.90 -12.29 8.20
C GLY A 324 6.71 -12.21 7.25
N ALA A 325 6.00 -11.08 7.21
CA ALA A 325 4.90 -10.87 6.28
C ALA A 325 5.38 -10.81 4.82
N MET A 326 6.52 -10.15 4.58
CA MET A 326 7.13 -10.08 3.25
C MET A 326 7.68 -11.42 2.78
N GLU A 327 8.26 -12.21 3.68
CA GLU A 327 8.75 -13.54 3.31
C GLU A 327 7.59 -14.45 2.91
N ARG A 328 6.48 -14.44 3.64
CA ARG A 328 5.26 -15.18 3.23
C ARG A 328 4.76 -14.72 1.86
N LEU A 329 4.66 -13.41 1.64
CA LEU A 329 4.26 -12.84 0.35
C LEU A 329 5.18 -13.28 -0.79
N ARG A 330 6.50 -13.25 -0.54
CA ARG A 330 7.53 -13.70 -1.49
C ARG A 330 7.32 -15.17 -1.85
N CYS A 331 7.14 -16.02 -0.85
CA CYS A 331 6.87 -17.44 -1.03
C CYS A 331 5.60 -17.68 -1.86
N ASP A 332 4.52 -16.98 -1.54
CA ASP A 332 3.23 -17.12 -2.24
C ASP A 332 3.35 -16.75 -3.73
N ILE A 333 4.00 -15.63 -4.03
CA ILE A 333 4.19 -15.17 -5.41
C ILE A 333 5.11 -16.12 -6.18
N LEU A 334 6.25 -16.50 -5.61
CA LEU A 334 7.20 -17.39 -6.27
C LEU A 334 6.60 -18.77 -6.52
N SER A 335 5.92 -19.34 -5.53
CA SER A 335 5.22 -20.63 -5.66
C SER A 335 4.15 -20.56 -6.75
N ALA A 336 3.32 -19.50 -6.77
CA ALA A 336 2.30 -19.31 -7.81
C ALA A 336 2.89 -19.13 -9.22
N CYS A 337 4.13 -18.64 -9.32
CA CYS A 337 4.87 -18.51 -10.57
C CYS A 337 5.70 -19.76 -10.95
N GLY A 338 5.63 -20.85 -10.18
CA GLY A 338 6.34 -22.10 -10.45
C GLY A 338 7.83 -22.07 -10.17
N PHE A 339 8.31 -21.11 -9.33
CA PHE A 339 9.71 -21.10 -8.90
C PHE A 339 9.89 -22.03 -7.70
N GLU A 340 10.89 -22.91 -7.77
CA GLU A 340 11.29 -23.74 -6.63
C GLU A 340 11.84 -22.85 -5.52
N MET A 341 11.37 -23.06 -4.30
CA MET A 341 11.88 -22.42 -3.11
C MET A 341 13.08 -23.21 -2.60
N LEU A 342 14.26 -22.61 -2.69
CA LEU A 342 15.51 -23.17 -2.18
C LEU A 342 15.62 -22.99 -0.66
#